data_27f196ef925edfab2f4b19edd2345357
#
_entry.id   27f196ef925edfab2f4b19edd2345357
#
_cell.length_a   1.000
_cell.length_b   1.000
_cell.length_c   1.000
_cell.angle_alpha   90.00
_cell.angle_beta   90.00
_cell.angle_gamma   90.00
#
_symmetry.space_group_name_H-M   'P 1'
#
loop_
_entity.id
_entity.type
_entity.pdbx_description
1 polymer ?
#
loop_
_entity_poly.entity_id
_entity_poly.type
_entity_poly.pdbx_seq_one_letter_code
_entity_poly.pdbx_strand_id
1 'polypeptide(L)'
;VEFNQLASSGMLALALFYYWFINIAEVRLLVIDEFDAFYHNKLSEKFVKLLIESDCQVILTTHNTSVMTNELMRPDCYFRINGNGITSLANATDIEIREAHNLEKIYRSGGFES
;
A
#
# COMPACT_ATOMS: atom_id res chain seq x y z
N VAL A 1 -5.41 -16.67 30.15
CA VAL A 1 -4.34 -16.48 29.17
C VAL A 1 -4.58 -15.20 28.41
N GLU A 2 -3.60 -14.33 28.38
CA GLU A 2 -3.72 -13.07 27.67
C GLU A 2 -3.75 -13.26 26.14
N PHE A 3 -4.47 -12.40 25.45
CA PHE A 3 -4.61 -12.44 23.98
C PHE A 3 -3.25 -12.45 23.29
N ASN A 4 -2.31 -11.61 23.71
CA ASN A 4 -0.98 -11.52 23.08
C ASN A 4 -0.17 -12.81 23.18
N GLN A 5 -0.46 -13.69 24.12
CA GLN A 5 0.22 -14.99 24.27
C GLN A 5 -0.33 -16.04 23.32
N LEU A 6 -1.59 -15.89 22.89
CA LEU A 6 -2.27 -16.84 22.03
C LEU A 6 -2.30 -16.39 20.56
N ALA A 7 -2.28 -15.09 20.33
CA ALA A 7 -2.42 -14.54 18.99
C ALA A 7 -1.14 -14.68 18.18
N SER A 8 -1.27 -15.01 16.90
CA SER A 8 -0.17 -14.94 15.95
C SER A 8 0.21 -13.48 15.65
N SER A 9 1.40 -13.27 15.07
CA SER A 9 1.83 -11.93 14.62
C SER A 9 0.85 -11.30 13.64
N GLY A 10 0.23 -12.09 12.76
CA GLY A 10 -0.79 -11.60 11.84
C GLY A 10 -2.05 -11.15 12.55
N MET A 11 -2.49 -11.89 13.58
CA MET A 11 -3.65 -11.49 14.38
C MET A 11 -3.38 -10.22 15.18
N LEU A 12 -2.19 -10.07 15.74
CA LEU A 12 -1.80 -8.85 16.46
C LEU A 12 -1.75 -7.64 15.53
N ALA A 13 -1.20 -7.81 14.33
CA ALA A 13 -1.15 -6.75 13.33
C ALA A 13 -2.56 -6.34 12.87
N LEU A 14 -3.45 -7.31 12.69
CA LEU A 14 -4.85 -7.05 12.33
C LEU A 14 -5.59 -6.30 13.44
N ALA A 15 -5.39 -6.68 14.70
CA ALA A 15 -5.97 -5.99 15.84
C ALA A 15 -5.47 -4.55 15.94
N LEU A 16 -4.19 -4.32 15.70
CA LEU A 16 -3.61 -2.98 15.68
C LEU A 16 -4.18 -2.13 14.55
N PHE A 17 -4.31 -2.70 13.35
CA PHE A 17 -4.93 -2.01 12.21
C PHE A 17 -6.36 -1.62 12.54
N TYR A 18 -7.14 -2.52 13.11
CA TYR A 18 -8.52 -2.25 13.51
C TYR A 18 -8.61 -1.11 14.52
N TYR A 19 -7.74 -1.10 15.51
CA TYR A 19 -7.66 -0.03 16.50
C TYR A 19 -7.42 1.33 15.84
N TRP A 20 -6.44 1.41 14.96
CA TRP A 20 -6.15 2.66 14.26
C TRP A 20 -7.27 3.07 13.32
N PHE A 21 -7.89 2.09 12.65
CA PHE A 21 -8.96 2.36 11.70
C PHE A 21 -10.20 2.95 12.38
N ILE A 22 -10.62 2.43 13.53
CA ILE A 22 -11.77 2.98 14.25
C ILE A 22 -11.52 4.37 14.84
N ASN A 23 -10.25 4.76 14.99
CA ASN A 23 -9.86 6.09 15.49
C ASN A 23 -9.41 7.02 14.34
N ILE A 24 -9.55 6.61 13.08
CA ILE A 24 -8.97 7.32 11.95
C ILE A 24 -9.57 8.72 11.74
N ALA A 25 -10.79 8.95 12.19
CA ALA A 25 -11.44 10.25 12.10
C ALA A 25 -10.68 11.35 12.89
N GLU A 26 -9.90 10.96 13.89
CA GLU A 26 -9.09 11.87 14.71
C GLU A 26 -7.66 12.04 14.16
N VAL A 27 -7.31 11.28 13.12
CA VAL A 27 -5.96 11.24 12.54
C VAL A 27 -5.95 12.00 11.22
N ARG A 28 -5.00 12.91 11.05
CA ARG A 28 -4.85 13.67 9.80
C ARG A 28 -3.82 13.06 8.86
N LEU A 29 -2.82 12.43 9.42
CA LEU A 29 -1.78 11.73 8.66
C LEU A 29 -1.49 10.38 9.32
N LEU A 30 -1.59 9.33 8.55
CA LEU A 30 -1.26 7.97 8.97
C LEU A 30 -0.12 7.44 8.09
N VAL A 31 0.96 7.00 8.72
CA VAL A 31 2.09 6.38 8.03
C VAL A 31 2.23 4.96 8.55
N ILE A 32 2.17 3.99 7.65
CA ILE A 32 2.35 2.58 8.00
C ILE A 32 3.48 2.00 7.14
N ASP A 33 4.57 1.65 7.79
CA ASP A 33 5.72 1.01 7.14
C ASP A 33 5.48 -0.49 7.02
N GLU A 34 5.73 -1.05 5.83
CA GLU A 34 5.48 -2.47 5.54
C GLU A 34 4.08 -2.93 5.99
N PHE A 35 3.05 -2.18 5.57
CA PHE A 35 1.69 -2.34 6.08
C PHE A 35 1.12 -3.74 5.90
N ASP A 36 1.58 -4.46 4.91
CA ASP A 36 1.07 -5.76 4.49
C ASP A 36 2.00 -6.93 4.83
N ALA A 37 2.99 -6.70 5.71
CA ALA A 37 3.99 -7.72 6.05
C ALA A 37 3.37 -9.02 6.61
N PHE A 38 2.19 -8.95 7.23
CA PHE A 38 1.52 -10.08 7.87
C PHE A 38 0.23 -10.50 7.16
N TYR A 39 -0.09 -9.90 6.00
CA TYR A 39 -1.36 -10.12 5.30
C TYR A 39 -1.11 -10.69 3.91
N HIS A 40 -2.03 -11.54 3.44
CA HIS A 40 -2.02 -11.96 2.05
C HIS A 40 -2.64 -10.87 1.14
N ASN A 41 -2.42 -10.99 -0.15
CA ASN A 41 -2.70 -9.94 -1.13
C ASN A 41 -4.13 -9.41 -1.11
N LYS A 42 -5.13 -10.28 -1.02
CA LYS A 42 -6.54 -9.85 -1.02
C LYS A 42 -6.90 -9.00 0.18
N LEU A 43 -6.34 -9.33 1.34
CA LEU A 43 -6.58 -8.57 2.56
C LEU A 43 -5.87 -7.21 2.49
N SER A 44 -4.64 -7.19 1.97
CA SER A 44 -3.89 -5.96 1.75
C SER A 44 -4.62 -4.99 0.83
N GLU A 45 -5.18 -5.48 -0.28
CA GLU A 45 -5.99 -4.67 -1.20
C GLU A 45 -7.22 -4.08 -0.51
N LYS A 46 -7.90 -4.87 0.32
CA LYS A 46 -9.07 -4.38 1.09
C LYS A 46 -8.68 -3.27 2.06
N PHE A 47 -7.54 -3.38 2.71
CA PHE A 47 -7.05 -2.34 3.62
C PHE A 47 -6.77 -1.05 2.88
N VAL A 48 -6.13 -1.13 1.71
CA VAL A 48 -5.88 0.04 0.88
C VAL A 48 -7.19 0.71 0.49
N LYS A 49 -8.19 -0.05 0.06
CA LYS A 49 -9.52 0.49 -0.30
C LYS A 49 -10.18 1.21 0.87
N LEU A 50 -10.14 0.63 2.06
CA LEU A 50 -10.71 1.26 3.26
C LEU A 50 -10.00 2.57 3.60
N LEU A 51 -8.69 2.59 3.49
CA LEU A 51 -7.88 3.78 3.79
C LEU A 51 -8.09 4.89 2.75
N ILE A 52 -8.28 4.55 1.48
CA ILE A 52 -8.59 5.53 0.42
C ILE A 52 -9.93 6.24 0.70
N GLU A 53 -10.90 5.54 1.24
CA GLU A 53 -12.22 6.10 1.57
C GLU A 53 -12.19 6.99 2.80
N SER A 54 -11.13 6.97 3.58
CA SER A 54 -11.00 7.82 4.77
C SER A 54 -10.61 9.26 4.39
N ASP A 55 -10.89 10.20 5.29
CA ASP A 55 -10.48 11.61 5.14
C ASP A 55 -9.03 11.86 5.59
N CYS A 56 -8.34 10.83 5.99
CA CYS A 56 -6.96 10.88 6.46
C CYS A 56 -5.98 10.80 5.29
N GLN A 57 -4.93 11.58 5.31
CA GLN A 57 -3.80 11.36 4.40
C GLN A 57 -3.05 10.11 4.86
N VAL A 58 -2.84 9.16 3.96
CA VAL A 58 -2.22 7.89 4.30
C VAL A 58 -0.99 7.67 3.43
N ILE A 59 0.11 7.27 4.07
CA ILE A 59 1.35 6.88 3.41
C ILE A 59 1.64 5.43 3.82
N LEU A 60 1.71 4.54 2.85
CA LEU A 60 2.00 3.13 3.06
C LEU A 60 3.28 2.76 2.35
N THR A 61 4.12 1.96 3.00
CA THR A 61 5.25 1.33 2.32
C THR A 61 5.00 -0.17 2.20
N THR A 62 5.53 -0.77 1.16
CA THR A 62 5.37 -2.20 0.90
C THR A 62 6.45 -2.71 -0.04
N HIS A 63 6.77 -4.00 0.07
CA HIS A 63 7.54 -4.75 -0.93
C HIS A 63 6.63 -5.58 -1.84
N ASN A 64 5.33 -5.56 -1.61
CA ASN A 64 4.36 -6.36 -2.33
C ASN A 64 3.82 -5.59 -3.54
N THR A 65 4.21 -6.02 -4.73
CA THR A 65 3.80 -5.38 -5.98
C THR A 65 2.35 -5.67 -6.37
N SER A 66 1.66 -6.61 -5.70
CA SER A 66 0.28 -6.94 -6.02
C SER A 66 -0.71 -5.79 -5.78
N VAL A 67 -0.33 -4.81 -4.95
CA VAL A 67 -1.14 -3.61 -4.72
C VAL A 67 -0.96 -2.54 -5.80
N MET A 68 -0.04 -2.77 -6.73
CA MET A 68 0.25 -1.84 -7.84
C MET A 68 -0.74 -2.06 -8.99
N THR A 69 -1.93 -1.50 -8.85
CA THR A 69 -2.98 -1.61 -9.88
C THR A 69 -3.73 -0.30 -10.03
N ASN A 70 -4.09 0.04 -11.25
CA ASN A 70 -4.91 1.20 -11.56
C ASN A 70 -6.34 1.08 -11.00
N GLU A 71 -6.76 -0.12 -10.63
CA GLU A 71 -8.06 -0.34 -9.99
C GLU A 71 -8.10 0.18 -8.56
N LEU A 72 -6.94 0.23 -7.88
CA LEU A 72 -6.84 0.75 -6.52
C LEU A 72 -6.58 2.26 -6.52
N MET A 73 -5.54 2.70 -7.22
CA MET A 73 -5.12 4.10 -7.22
C MET A 73 -4.55 4.46 -8.59
N ARG A 74 -4.54 5.75 -8.89
CA ARG A 74 -3.90 6.26 -10.10
C ARG A 74 -2.37 6.08 -10.02
N PRO A 75 -1.67 6.00 -11.15
CA PRO A 75 -0.22 5.84 -11.19
C PRO A 75 0.56 6.92 -10.44
N ASP A 76 0.04 8.14 -10.38
CA ASP A 76 0.67 9.25 -9.65
C ASP A 76 0.60 9.12 -8.12
N CYS A 77 -0.18 8.16 -7.61
CA CYS A 77 -0.25 7.84 -6.18
C CYS A 77 0.75 6.76 -5.76
N TYR A 78 1.44 6.13 -6.70
CA TYR A 78 2.47 5.13 -6.43
C TYR A 78 3.85 5.74 -6.61
N PHE A 79 4.76 5.43 -5.68
CA PHE A 79 6.12 5.93 -5.69
C PHE A 79 7.10 4.78 -5.57
N ARG A 80 8.18 4.87 -6.33
CA ARG A 80 9.32 3.97 -6.21
C ARG A 80 10.40 4.66 -5.39
N ILE A 81 10.94 3.93 -4.42
CA ILE A 81 12.08 4.38 -3.63
C ILE A 81 13.28 3.51 -4.00
N ASN A 82 14.39 4.13 -4.34
CA ASN A 82 15.65 3.45 -4.61
C ASN A 82 16.81 4.32 -4.12
N GLY A 83 18.05 3.88 -4.36
CA GLY A 83 19.23 4.62 -3.94
C GLY A 83 19.35 6.03 -4.53
N ASN A 84 18.62 6.34 -5.58
CA ASN A 84 18.62 7.64 -6.26
C ASN A 84 17.51 8.58 -5.81
N GLY A 85 16.61 8.11 -4.94
CA GLY A 85 15.52 8.94 -4.40
C GLY A 85 14.13 8.34 -4.56
N ILE A 86 13.14 9.22 -4.60
CA ILE A 86 11.71 8.88 -4.69
C ILE A 86 11.16 9.43 -5.99
N THR A 87 10.50 8.58 -6.76
CA THR A 87 9.91 8.95 -8.06
C THR A 87 8.50 8.39 -8.18
N SER A 88 7.54 9.23 -8.58
CA SER A 88 6.20 8.77 -8.94
C SER A 88 6.28 7.81 -10.11
N LEU A 89 5.48 6.73 -10.11
CA LEU A 89 5.45 5.80 -11.22
C LEU A 89 4.96 6.45 -12.52
N ALA A 90 4.09 7.45 -12.42
CA ALA A 90 3.65 8.22 -13.58
C ALA A 90 4.81 8.93 -14.30
N ASN A 91 5.86 9.31 -13.56
CA ASN A 91 7.04 10.00 -14.07
C ASN A 91 8.24 9.07 -14.29
N ALA A 92 8.14 7.82 -13.87
CA ALA A 92 9.25 6.87 -13.90
C ALA A 92 9.32 6.05 -15.19
N THR A 93 8.38 6.24 -16.12
CA THR A 93 8.30 5.51 -17.39
C THR A 93 7.86 6.43 -18.51
N ASP A 94 8.34 6.14 -19.73
CA ASP A 94 7.88 6.77 -20.97
C ASP A 94 6.62 6.09 -21.53
N ILE A 95 6.21 4.96 -20.97
CA ILE A 95 5.01 4.24 -21.37
C ILE A 95 3.79 5.00 -20.88
N GLU A 96 2.85 5.28 -21.78
CA GLU A 96 1.56 5.85 -21.38
C GLU A 96 0.82 4.87 -20.48
N ILE A 97 0.58 5.27 -19.25
CA ILE A 97 -0.11 4.42 -18.28
C ILE A 97 -1.59 4.71 -18.33
N ARG A 98 -2.37 3.69 -18.69
CA ARG A 98 -3.83 3.74 -18.77
C ARG A 98 -4.42 2.80 -17.72
N GLU A 99 -5.69 2.99 -17.44
CA GLU A 99 -6.44 2.15 -16.51
C GLU A 99 -6.37 0.65 -16.84
N ALA A 100 -6.31 0.32 -18.13
CA ALA A 100 -6.17 -1.06 -18.59
C ALA A 100 -4.79 -1.67 -18.38
N HIS A 101 -3.77 -0.88 -18.07
CA HIS A 101 -2.42 -1.37 -17.83
C HIS A 101 -2.27 -1.95 -16.43
N ASN A 102 -1.58 -3.07 -16.33
CA ASN A 102 -1.21 -3.66 -15.04
C ASN A 102 0.13 -3.07 -14.60
N LEU A 103 0.09 -2.20 -13.58
CA LEU A 103 1.27 -1.53 -13.05
C LEU A 103 2.30 -2.51 -12.48
N GLU A 104 1.85 -3.57 -11.83
CA GLU A 104 2.73 -4.62 -11.30
C GLU A 104 3.55 -5.27 -12.40
N LYS A 105 2.91 -5.60 -13.53
CA LYS A 105 3.58 -6.21 -14.67
C LYS A 105 4.62 -5.27 -15.27
N ILE A 106 4.29 -4.00 -15.43
CA ILE A 106 5.20 -2.97 -15.94
C ILE A 106 6.39 -2.82 -14.99
N TYR A 107 6.14 -2.75 -13.69
CA TYR A 107 7.19 -2.62 -12.68
C TYR A 107 8.15 -3.80 -12.70
N ARG A 108 7.63 -5.04 -12.73
CA ARG A 108 8.44 -6.26 -12.77
C ARG A 108 9.25 -6.41 -14.05
N SER A 109 8.76 -5.86 -15.15
CA SER A 109 9.48 -5.89 -16.44
C SER A 109 10.55 -4.79 -16.56
N GLY A 110 10.69 -3.93 -15.55
CA GLY A 110 11.65 -2.83 -15.57
C GLY A 110 11.16 -1.59 -16.31
N GLY A 111 9.87 -1.48 -16.65
CA GLY A 111 9.31 -0.34 -17.39
C GLY A 111 9.39 1.00 -16.67
N PHE A 112 9.63 0.99 -15.35
CA PHE A 112 9.82 2.19 -14.53
C PHE A 112 11.29 2.45 -14.16
N GLU A 113 12.18 1.63 -14.64
CA GLU A 113 13.62 1.84 -14.47
C GLU A 113 14.15 2.69 -15.61
N SER A 114 14.87 3.70 -15.23
CA SER A 114 15.51 4.61 -16.19
C SER A 114 17.03 4.45 -16.19
#